data_c56e9ae4274427dd4530dfaac75087f6
#
_entry.id   c56e9ae4274427dd4530dfaac75087f6
#
_cell.length_a   1.000
_cell.length_b   1.000
_cell.length_c   1.000
_cell.angle_alpha   90.00
_cell.angle_beta   90.00
_cell.angle_gamma   90.00
#
_symmetry.space_group_name_H-M   'P 1'
#
loop_
_entity.id
_entity.type
_entity.pdbx_description
1 polymer ?
#
loop_
_entity_poly.entity_id
_entity_poly.type
_entity_poly.pdbx_seq_one_letter_code
_entity_poly.pdbx_strand_id
1 'polypeptide(L)'
;GLGDVYKRQLDIAEAGYPVDIVEKEPTIGGKMTQIDKTFPSLDCSSCILTPKMVECAQNDKITIYSYSEVEAVTGFVGNFSVKIRRKARFVDEDKCTGCGACTEKCPVKNVPDAYNLGLSNRHAAYIPFAQAIPNVAVLDSTRCIKLTKGKCGLCSKVCSAGAIDYEQKETFVEEKYGAIVAATGYNPINIDGYDEFAYSQSKDVVTSLEFERILK
;
A
#
# COMPACT_ATOMS: atom_id res chain seq x y z
N GLY A 1 -14.32 -11.52 -5.47
CA GLY A 1 -14.63 -10.23 -4.83
C GLY A 1 -13.44 -9.66 -4.08
N LEU A 2 -13.43 -8.36 -3.82
CA LEU A 2 -12.31 -7.66 -3.17
C LEU A 2 -11.98 -8.20 -1.76
N GLY A 3 -12.93 -8.84 -1.07
CA GLY A 3 -12.72 -9.47 0.24
C GLY A 3 -12.19 -10.91 0.18
N ASP A 4 -12.24 -11.56 -0.98
CA ASP A 4 -11.87 -12.96 -1.11
C ASP A 4 -10.36 -13.22 -1.07
N VAL A 5 -9.56 -12.20 -1.38
CA VAL A 5 -8.09 -12.33 -1.41
C VAL A 5 -7.57 -12.67 -0.01
N TYR A 6 -7.95 -11.88 1.00
CA TYR A 6 -7.49 -12.11 2.38
C TYR A 6 -8.07 -13.37 2.99
N LYS A 7 -9.31 -13.73 2.62
CA LYS A 7 -9.90 -14.99 3.06
C LYS A 7 -9.09 -16.18 2.57
N ARG A 8 -8.68 -16.20 1.30
CA ARG A 8 -7.88 -17.29 0.74
C ARG A 8 -6.53 -17.46 1.44
N GLN A 9 -5.86 -16.36 1.77
CA GLN A 9 -4.58 -16.40 2.48
C GLN A 9 -4.74 -16.95 3.88
N LEU A 10 -5.77 -16.53 4.60
CA LEU A 10 -6.11 -17.06 5.90
C LEU A 10 -6.49 -18.53 5.82
N ASP A 11 -7.36 -18.93 4.88
CA ASP A 11 -7.76 -20.34 4.67
C ASP A 11 -6.54 -21.25 4.38
N ILE A 12 -5.56 -20.76 3.58
CA ILE A 12 -4.32 -21.51 3.28
C ILE A 12 -3.42 -21.60 4.54
N ALA A 13 -3.29 -20.51 5.28
CA ALA A 13 -2.51 -20.48 6.52
C ALA A 13 -3.13 -21.36 7.61
N GLU A 14 -4.48 -21.36 7.74
CA GLU A 14 -5.22 -22.25 8.64
C GLU A 14 -5.08 -23.73 8.26
N ALA A 15 -5.00 -24.04 6.95
CA ALA A 15 -4.69 -25.38 6.47
C ALA A 15 -3.24 -25.83 6.76
N GLY A 16 -2.43 -24.94 7.35
CA GLY A 16 -1.08 -25.26 7.82
C GLY A 16 0.06 -24.87 6.89
N TYR A 17 -0.22 -24.24 5.75
CA TYR A 17 0.79 -23.85 4.77
C TYR A 17 1.28 -22.41 4.99
N PRO A 18 2.59 -22.15 4.82
CA PRO A 18 3.11 -20.78 4.82
C PRO A 18 2.62 -20.02 3.59
N VAL A 19 2.34 -18.72 3.78
CA VAL A 19 1.84 -17.82 2.74
C VAL A 19 2.64 -16.52 2.75
N ASP A 20 3.14 -16.13 1.59
CA ASP A 20 3.76 -14.82 1.40
C ASP A 20 2.85 -13.92 0.57
N ILE A 21 2.56 -12.73 1.09
CA ILE A 21 1.78 -11.70 0.44
C ILE A 21 2.75 -10.67 -0.14
N VAL A 22 2.75 -10.48 -1.46
CA VAL A 22 3.55 -9.43 -2.12
C VAL A 22 2.62 -8.31 -2.55
N GLU A 23 2.79 -7.13 -1.96
CA GLU A 23 1.97 -5.95 -2.22
C GLU A 23 2.85 -4.78 -2.70
N LYS A 24 2.51 -4.22 -3.86
CA LYS A 24 3.27 -3.10 -4.47
C LYS A 24 3.13 -1.77 -3.72
N GLU A 25 1.99 -1.59 -3.05
CA GLU A 25 1.72 -0.40 -2.25
C GLU A 25 2.34 -0.54 -0.84
N PRO A 26 2.54 0.57 -0.13
CA PRO A 26 3.13 0.53 1.22
C PRO A 26 2.31 -0.23 2.26
N THR A 27 1.08 -0.59 1.95
CA THR A 27 0.14 -1.28 2.85
C THR A 27 -0.68 -2.29 2.06
N ILE A 28 -1.10 -3.36 2.69
CA ILE A 28 -2.10 -4.26 2.15
C ILE A 28 -3.49 -3.61 2.18
N GLY A 29 -4.47 -4.19 1.50
CA GLY A 29 -5.88 -3.74 1.52
C GLY A 29 -6.42 -3.34 0.15
N GLY A 30 -5.54 -2.88 -0.74
CA GLY A 30 -5.88 -2.53 -2.12
C GLY A 30 -7.05 -1.54 -2.24
N LYS A 31 -7.81 -1.64 -3.32
CA LYS A 31 -8.93 -0.73 -3.60
C LYS A 31 -10.07 -0.79 -2.57
N MET A 32 -10.20 -1.90 -1.83
CA MET A 32 -11.24 -2.01 -0.82
C MET A 32 -11.05 -1.01 0.34
N THR A 33 -9.82 -0.57 0.62
CA THR A 33 -9.58 0.48 1.61
C THR A 33 -10.08 1.85 1.15
N GLN A 34 -10.21 2.06 -0.17
CA GLN A 34 -10.60 3.33 -0.77
C GLN A 34 -12.12 3.51 -0.90
N ILE A 35 -12.91 2.44 -0.89
CA ILE A 35 -14.38 2.50 -0.94
C ILE A 35 -14.99 2.70 0.44
N ASP A 36 -16.14 3.37 0.52
CA ASP A 36 -16.89 3.57 1.76
C ASP A 36 -17.77 2.37 2.07
N LYS A 37 -18.59 1.95 1.13
CA LYS A 37 -19.55 0.87 1.28
C LYS A 37 -19.34 -0.25 0.26
N THR A 38 -19.65 -1.48 0.66
CA THR A 38 -19.66 -2.62 -0.25
C THR A 38 -21.04 -2.77 -0.88
N PHE A 39 -21.09 -2.94 -2.19
CA PHE A 39 -22.34 -3.19 -2.89
C PHE A 39 -22.56 -4.71 -3.02
N PRO A 40 -23.80 -5.23 -2.93
CA PRO A 40 -25.08 -4.51 -2.75
C PRO A 40 -25.54 -4.33 -1.30
N SER A 41 -24.80 -4.91 -0.32
CA SER A 41 -25.20 -4.94 1.08
C SER A 41 -25.07 -3.60 1.80
N LEU A 42 -24.30 -2.66 1.23
CA LEU A 42 -23.96 -1.35 1.82
C LEU A 42 -23.25 -1.45 3.19
N ASP A 43 -22.55 -2.54 3.41
CA ASP A 43 -21.72 -2.71 4.60
C ASP A 43 -20.51 -1.77 4.57
N CYS A 44 -20.05 -1.38 5.75
CA CYS A 44 -18.83 -0.59 5.89
C CYS A 44 -17.60 -1.38 5.42
N SER A 45 -16.96 -0.95 4.34
CA SER A 45 -15.81 -1.65 3.76
C SER A 45 -14.64 -1.77 4.74
N SER A 46 -14.33 -0.70 5.48
CA SER A 46 -13.26 -0.70 6.48
C SER A 46 -13.57 -1.64 7.65
N CYS A 47 -14.85 -1.74 8.04
CA CYS A 47 -15.28 -2.60 9.15
C CYS A 47 -15.12 -4.10 8.81
N ILE A 48 -15.25 -4.44 7.52
CA ILE A 48 -15.06 -5.81 7.04
C ILE A 48 -13.57 -6.10 6.81
N LEU A 49 -12.86 -5.15 6.22
CA LEU A 49 -11.49 -5.38 5.74
C LEU A 49 -10.46 -5.30 6.85
N THR A 50 -10.55 -4.30 7.75
CA THR A 50 -9.53 -4.05 8.77
C THR A 50 -9.28 -5.25 9.68
N PRO A 51 -10.31 -5.96 10.21
CA PRO A 51 -10.07 -7.16 11.01
C PRO A 51 -9.28 -8.23 10.24
N LYS A 52 -9.58 -8.44 8.95
CA LYS A 52 -8.88 -9.43 8.11
C LYS A 52 -7.44 -9.03 7.83
N MET A 53 -7.16 -7.74 7.64
CA MET A 53 -5.79 -7.25 7.49
C MET A 53 -4.99 -7.47 8.78
N VAL A 54 -5.58 -7.20 9.93
CA VAL A 54 -4.95 -7.44 11.25
C VAL A 54 -4.69 -8.92 11.45
N GLU A 55 -5.66 -9.78 11.14
CA GLU A 55 -5.53 -11.23 11.24
C GLU A 55 -4.38 -11.77 10.36
N CYS A 56 -4.25 -11.27 9.12
CA CYS A 56 -3.11 -11.60 8.26
C CYS A 56 -1.78 -11.17 8.87
N ALA A 57 -1.73 -9.98 9.49
CA ALA A 57 -0.50 -9.46 10.08
C ALA A 57 -0.09 -10.16 11.39
N GLN A 58 -1.04 -10.77 12.08
CA GLN A 58 -0.82 -11.48 13.34
C GLN A 58 -0.62 -12.99 13.16
N ASN A 59 -0.80 -13.52 11.95
CA ASN A 59 -0.66 -14.93 11.69
C ASN A 59 0.80 -15.30 11.43
N ASP A 60 1.38 -16.15 12.26
CA ASP A 60 2.78 -16.58 12.20
C ASP A 60 3.16 -17.30 10.88
N LYS A 61 2.16 -17.76 10.12
CA LYS A 61 2.37 -18.42 8.82
C LYS A 61 2.25 -17.48 7.64
N ILE A 62 1.92 -16.20 7.87
CA ILE A 62 1.77 -15.20 6.81
C ILE A 62 2.89 -14.17 6.90
N THR A 63 3.70 -14.08 5.84
CA THR A 63 4.70 -13.03 5.67
C THR A 63 4.17 -11.96 4.72
N ILE A 64 4.22 -10.69 5.13
CA ILE A 64 3.77 -9.56 4.30
C ILE A 64 4.98 -8.82 3.73
N TYR A 65 5.22 -8.95 2.44
CA TYR A 65 6.17 -8.12 1.68
C TYR A 65 5.42 -6.90 1.11
N SER A 66 5.16 -5.90 1.96
CA SER A 66 4.60 -4.63 1.51
C SER A 66 5.65 -3.77 0.81
N TYR A 67 5.20 -2.84 -0.03
CA TYR A 67 6.05 -1.99 -0.87
C TYR A 67 7.04 -2.79 -1.73
N SER A 68 6.58 -3.94 -2.23
CA SER A 68 7.38 -4.94 -2.93
C SER A 68 6.72 -5.39 -4.22
N GLU A 69 7.49 -5.82 -5.17
CA GLU A 69 7.01 -6.28 -6.48
C GLU A 69 7.67 -7.61 -6.86
N VAL A 70 6.90 -8.48 -7.50
CA VAL A 70 7.45 -9.68 -8.13
C VAL A 70 8.21 -9.25 -9.38
N GLU A 71 9.53 -9.46 -9.40
CA GLU A 71 10.40 -9.09 -10.52
C GLU A 71 10.50 -10.22 -11.55
N ALA A 72 10.60 -11.45 -11.08
CA ALA A 72 10.70 -12.62 -11.95
C ALA A 72 10.07 -13.85 -11.30
N VAL A 73 9.51 -14.69 -12.14
CA VAL A 73 9.00 -16.01 -11.77
C VAL A 73 9.58 -17.03 -12.74
N THR A 74 10.19 -18.08 -12.21
CA THR A 74 10.73 -19.21 -12.99
C THR A 74 10.24 -20.53 -12.40
N GLY A 75 10.40 -21.63 -13.11
CA GLY A 75 9.99 -22.95 -12.65
C GLY A 75 8.62 -23.39 -13.18
N PHE A 76 7.96 -24.27 -12.44
CA PHE A 76 6.70 -24.89 -12.83
C PHE A 76 5.84 -25.18 -11.60
N VAL A 77 4.60 -25.61 -11.80
CA VAL A 77 3.66 -25.93 -10.73
C VAL A 77 4.28 -26.94 -9.75
N GLY A 78 4.29 -26.59 -8.48
CA GLY A 78 4.93 -27.34 -7.41
C GLY A 78 6.37 -26.91 -7.11
N ASN A 79 7.05 -26.15 -8.00
CA ASN A 79 8.43 -25.71 -7.82
C ASN A 79 8.70 -24.39 -8.56
N PHE A 80 8.08 -23.31 -8.09
CA PHE A 80 8.37 -21.96 -8.56
C PHE A 80 9.52 -21.35 -7.76
N SER A 81 10.41 -20.62 -8.46
CA SER A 81 11.34 -19.65 -7.84
C SER A 81 10.86 -18.25 -8.17
N VAL A 82 10.64 -17.44 -7.14
CA VAL A 82 10.10 -16.09 -7.27
C VAL A 82 11.10 -15.10 -6.71
N LYS A 83 11.52 -14.15 -7.54
CA LYS A 83 12.35 -13.04 -7.14
C LYS A 83 11.48 -11.83 -6.81
N ILE A 84 11.55 -11.38 -5.56
CA ILE A 84 10.78 -10.28 -5.00
C ILE A 84 11.72 -9.09 -4.81
N ARG A 85 11.38 -7.95 -5.39
CA ARG A 85 12.06 -6.68 -5.19
C ARG A 85 11.35 -5.89 -4.09
N ARG A 86 12.05 -5.61 -2.99
CA ARG A 86 11.58 -4.74 -1.91
C ARG A 86 12.08 -3.32 -2.17
N LYS A 87 11.16 -2.37 -2.37
CA LYS A 87 11.48 -0.96 -2.62
C LYS A 87 12.00 -0.30 -1.34
N ALA A 88 12.90 0.66 -1.49
CA ALA A 88 13.37 1.45 -0.36
C ALA A 88 12.25 2.37 0.15
N ARG A 89 11.85 2.19 1.39
CA ARG A 89 10.86 2.99 2.13
C ARG A 89 11.49 4.21 2.79
N PHE A 90 12.83 4.17 2.97
CA PHE A 90 13.65 5.10 3.74
C PHE A 90 13.22 5.22 5.20
N VAL A 91 12.56 4.19 5.68
CA VAL A 91 12.10 4.01 7.06
C VAL A 91 12.29 2.55 7.42
N ASP A 92 12.95 2.31 8.52
CA ASP A 92 13.15 0.99 9.11
C ASP A 92 11.80 0.50 9.68
N GLU A 93 11.28 -0.59 9.10
CA GLU A 93 9.96 -1.14 9.44
C GLU A 93 9.90 -1.67 10.88
N ASP A 94 11.01 -2.24 11.36
CA ASP A 94 11.09 -2.84 12.69
C ASP A 94 11.16 -1.79 13.80
N LYS A 95 11.65 -0.58 13.49
CA LYS A 95 11.75 0.53 14.43
C LYS A 95 10.55 1.47 14.40
N CYS A 96 9.88 1.56 13.24
CA CYS A 96 8.82 2.54 13.07
C CYS A 96 7.58 2.18 13.89
N THR A 97 7.13 3.11 14.74
CA THR A 97 5.94 2.94 15.56
C THR A 97 4.65 3.47 14.92
N GLY A 98 4.73 3.99 13.68
CA GLY A 98 3.56 4.56 13.00
C GLY A 98 3.01 5.86 13.64
N CYS A 99 3.79 6.56 14.45
CA CYS A 99 3.31 7.72 15.23
C CYS A 99 2.98 8.98 14.40
N GLY A 100 3.36 9.04 13.12
CA GLY A 100 3.04 10.15 12.22
C GLY A 100 3.85 11.44 12.41
N ALA A 101 4.74 11.55 13.41
CA ALA A 101 5.51 12.76 13.67
C ALA A 101 6.36 13.24 12.46
N CYS A 102 6.91 12.30 11.70
CA CYS A 102 7.65 12.60 10.47
C CYS A 102 6.75 13.21 9.37
N THR A 103 5.48 12.78 9.29
CA THR A 103 4.49 13.33 8.37
C THR A 103 4.12 14.74 8.75
N GLU A 104 3.78 15.00 10.01
CA GLU A 104 3.38 16.32 10.50
C GLU A 104 4.47 17.39 10.31
N LYS A 105 5.72 17.03 10.54
CA LYS A 105 6.87 17.93 10.42
C LYS A 105 7.45 18.04 9.01
N CYS A 106 6.94 17.25 8.06
CA CYS A 106 7.40 17.31 6.68
C CYS A 106 7.02 18.66 6.03
N PRO A 107 7.98 19.43 5.48
CA PRO A 107 7.69 20.72 4.87
C PRO A 107 7.05 20.60 3.48
N VAL A 108 7.16 19.43 2.83
CA VAL A 108 6.56 19.15 1.52
C VAL A 108 5.14 18.66 1.72
N LYS A 109 4.14 19.50 1.43
CA LYS A 109 2.72 19.28 1.73
C LYS A 109 1.82 19.20 0.49
N ASN A 110 2.40 19.34 -0.69
CA ASN A 110 1.68 19.49 -1.95
C ASN A 110 1.90 18.32 -2.90
N VAL A 111 2.04 17.12 -2.37
CA VAL A 111 2.12 15.90 -3.17
C VAL A 111 0.71 15.38 -3.38
N PRO A 112 0.23 15.22 -4.63
CA PRO A 112 -1.07 14.61 -4.87
C PRO A 112 -1.16 13.24 -4.16
N ASP A 113 -2.23 13.06 -3.41
CA ASP A 113 -2.41 11.84 -2.64
C ASP A 113 -3.00 10.73 -3.52
N ALA A 114 -2.17 9.76 -3.89
CA ALA A 114 -2.60 8.63 -4.72
C ALA A 114 -3.67 7.77 -4.03
N TYR A 115 -3.66 7.71 -2.69
CA TYR A 115 -4.70 7.00 -1.94
C TYR A 115 -6.07 7.68 -2.09
N ASN A 116 -6.10 9.00 -2.15
CA ASN A 116 -7.29 9.80 -2.39
C ASN A 116 -7.47 10.17 -3.88
N LEU A 117 -6.84 9.44 -4.80
CA LEU A 117 -6.95 9.65 -6.25
C LEU A 117 -6.60 11.09 -6.71
N GLY A 118 -5.76 11.77 -5.96
CA GLY A 118 -5.38 13.16 -6.24
C GLY A 118 -6.38 14.21 -5.75
N LEU A 119 -7.52 13.83 -5.16
CA LEU A 119 -8.53 14.75 -4.61
C LEU A 119 -8.00 15.58 -3.43
N SER A 120 -6.97 15.09 -2.76
CA SER A 120 -6.27 15.80 -1.68
C SER A 120 -4.77 15.74 -1.88
N ASN A 121 -4.04 16.50 -1.06
CA ASN A 121 -2.59 16.45 -1.03
C ASN A 121 -2.10 15.76 0.25
N ARG A 122 -0.98 15.05 0.12
CA ARG A 122 -0.23 14.46 1.22
C ARG A 122 1.15 15.09 1.37
N HIS A 123 1.81 14.75 2.45
CA HIS A 123 3.22 15.09 2.65
C HIS A 123 4.15 14.13 1.87
N ALA A 124 5.42 14.55 1.67
CA ALA A 124 6.41 13.64 1.12
C ALA A 124 6.82 12.52 2.10
N ALA A 125 6.71 12.76 3.42
CA ALA A 125 6.73 11.71 4.42
C ALA A 125 5.27 11.39 4.78
N TYR A 126 4.82 10.15 4.63
CA TYR A 126 3.41 9.81 4.80
C TYR A 126 3.18 8.38 5.27
N ILE A 127 2.05 8.16 5.88
CA ILE A 127 1.41 6.85 6.07
C ILE A 127 0.16 6.87 5.20
N PRO A 128 -0.10 5.85 4.38
CA PRO A 128 -1.18 5.90 3.38
C PRO A 128 -2.57 6.22 3.96
N PHE A 129 -2.90 5.58 5.09
CA PHE A 129 -4.15 5.83 5.85
C PHE A 129 -3.99 5.28 7.28
N ALA A 130 -4.89 5.64 8.17
CA ALA A 130 -4.76 5.37 9.61
C ALA A 130 -4.71 3.88 9.97
N GLN A 131 -5.42 3.01 9.22
CA GLN A 131 -5.46 1.56 9.44
C GLN A 131 -4.47 0.80 8.54
N ALA A 132 -3.45 1.47 8.02
CA ALA A 132 -2.43 0.84 7.17
C ALA A 132 -1.75 -0.35 7.86
N ILE A 133 -1.52 -1.42 7.14
CA ILE A 133 -0.78 -2.60 7.59
C ILE A 133 0.28 -2.95 6.53
N PRO A 134 1.56 -2.90 6.91
CA PRO A 134 2.09 -2.40 8.17
C PRO A 134 1.84 -0.89 8.35
N ASN A 135 1.69 -0.45 9.61
CA ASN A 135 1.55 0.98 9.92
C ASN A 135 2.92 1.65 10.00
N VAL A 136 3.56 1.78 8.87
CA VAL A 136 4.94 2.30 8.72
C VAL A 136 4.94 3.46 7.74
N ALA A 137 5.64 4.53 8.10
CA ALA A 137 5.79 5.67 7.21
C ALA A 137 6.64 5.34 5.97
N VAL A 138 6.45 6.13 4.93
CA VAL A 138 7.24 6.10 3.69
C VAL A 138 7.75 7.50 3.39
N LEU A 139 8.98 7.63 2.91
CA LEU A 139 9.47 8.86 2.31
C LEU A 139 9.39 8.74 0.79
N ASP A 140 8.64 9.63 0.17
CA ASP A 140 8.53 9.71 -1.29
C ASP A 140 9.88 10.11 -1.90
N SER A 141 10.55 9.17 -2.55
CA SER A 141 11.90 9.37 -3.10
C SER A 141 11.96 10.48 -4.16
N THR A 142 10.84 10.75 -4.83
CA THR A 142 10.76 11.74 -5.91
C THR A 142 10.43 13.15 -5.41
N ARG A 143 9.83 13.27 -4.22
CA ARG A 143 9.34 14.54 -3.64
C ARG A 143 10.09 14.97 -2.39
N CYS A 144 10.74 14.06 -1.68
CA CYS A 144 11.48 14.37 -0.47
C CYS A 144 12.69 15.26 -0.75
N ILE A 145 12.77 16.44 -0.10
CA ILE A 145 13.86 17.38 -0.28
C ILE A 145 15.22 16.78 0.15
N LYS A 146 15.22 15.91 1.16
CA LYS A 146 16.47 15.24 1.59
C LYS A 146 16.97 14.26 0.54
N LEU A 147 16.09 13.43 -0.01
CA LEU A 147 16.47 12.43 -1.00
C LEU A 147 16.79 13.04 -2.36
N THR A 148 16.10 14.14 -2.77
CA THR A 148 16.30 14.76 -4.08
C THR A 148 17.39 15.82 -4.11
N LYS A 149 17.60 16.58 -3.02
CA LYS A 149 18.49 17.75 -2.96
C LYS A 149 19.55 17.66 -1.86
N GLY A 150 19.60 16.60 -1.09
CA GLY A 150 20.51 16.41 0.04
C GLY A 150 20.27 17.35 1.24
N LYS A 151 19.28 18.24 1.14
CA LYS A 151 18.95 19.26 2.17
C LYS A 151 17.71 18.82 2.95
N CYS A 152 17.50 19.36 4.14
CA CYS A 152 16.47 18.96 5.10
C CYS A 152 16.94 17.78 6.00
N GLY A 153 16.03 17.10 6.67
CA GLY A 153 16.30 16.04 7.65
C GLY A 153 15.42 16.19 8.88
N LEU A 154 14.29 16.93 8.76
CA LEU A 154 13.37 17.17 9.89
C LEU A 154 12.75 15.88 10.40
N CYS A 155 12.37 14.95 9.50
CA CYS A 155 11.78 13.67 9.89
C CYS A 155 12.73 12.84 10.77
N SER A 156 14.04 12.79 10.48
CA SER A 156 14.99 12.07 11.35
C SER A 156 15.19 12.74 12.70
N LYS A 157 15.07 14.09 12.78
CA LYS A 157 15.21 14.82 14.04
C LYS A 157 14.03 14.63 14.99
N VAL A 158 12.83 14.40 14.45
CA VAL A 158 11.61 14.22 15.25
C VAL A 158 11.24 12.76 15.49
N CYS A 159 11.94 11.85 14.84
CA CYS A 159 11.70 10.41 15.00
C CYS A 159 12.35 9.90 16.29
N SER A 160 11.57 9.75 17.34
CA SER A 160 12.06 9.23 18.64
C SER A 160 12.55 7.78 18.56
N ALA A 161 11.99 7.00 17.63
CA ALA A 161 12.39 5.61 17.40
C ALA A 161 13.64 5.47 16.52
N GLY A 162 14.16 6.58 15.93
CA GLY A 162 15.32 6.52 15.05
C GLY A 162 15.12 5.67 13.79
N ALA A 163 13.88 5.57 13.31
CA ALA A 163 13.52 4.69 12.20
C ALA A 163 13.86 5.24 10.80
N ILE A 164 14.26 6.52 10.67
CA ILE A 164 14.52 7.14 9.37
C ILE A 164 15.92 6.76 8.87
N ASP A 165 15.98 6.13 7.70
CA ASP A 165 17.20 5.73 7.02
C ASP A 165 17.21 6.23 5.57
N TYR A 166 17.93 7.32 5.31
CA TYR A 166 18.03 7.92 3.97
C TYR A 166 18.95 7.13 3.02
N GLU A 167 19.77 6.21 3.55
CA GLU A 167 20.70 5.39 2.77
C GLU A 167 20.12 4.02 2.42
N GLN A 168 18.88 3.74 2.85
CA GLN A 168 18.19 2.49 2.56
C GLN A 168 18.14 2.27 1.03
N LYS A 169 18.44 1.05 0.61
CA LYS A 169 18.43 0.63 -0.80
C LYS A 169 17.36 -0.43 -1.03
N GLU A 170 16.98 -0.58 -2.28
CA GLU A 170 16.19 -1.73 -2.70
C GLU A 170 16.92 -3.03 -2.40
N THR A 171 16.16 -4.02 -1.97
CA THR A 171 16.68 -5.37 -1.69
C THR A 171 15.90 -6.40 -2.48
N PHE A 172 16.52 -7.55 -2.71
CA PHE A 172 15.92 -8.66 -3.43
C PHE A 172 15.89 -9.89 -2.54
N VAL A 173 14.77 -10.57 -2.56
CA VAL A 173 14.55 -11.84 -1.87
C VAL A 173 14.17 -12.86 -2.94
N GLU A 174 14.74 -14.05 -2.89
CA GLU A 174 14.40 -15.16 -3.78
C GLU A 174 13.88 -16.33 -2.94
N GLU A 175 12.62 -16.69 -3.18
CA GLU A 175 11.92 -17.70 -2.40
C GLU A 175 11.30 -18.77 -3.31
N LYS A 176 11.09 -19.97 -2.77
CA LYS A 176 10.49 -21.10 -3.48
C LYS A 176 9.06 -21.33 -3.03
N TYR A 177 8.18 -21.52 -4.02
CA TYR A 177 6.75 -21.71 -3.78
C TYR A 177 6.20 -22.90 -4.56
N GLY A 178 5.26 -23.63 -3.95
CA GLY A 178 4.52 -24.69 -4.63
C GLY A 178 3.44 -24.14 -5.56
N ALA A 179 2.86 -23.00 -5.21
CA ALA A 179 1.79 -22.36 -5.98
C ALA A 179 1.86 -20.85 -5.89
N ILE A 180 1.33 -20.18 -6.91
CA ILE A 180 1.21 -18.72 -6.98
C ILE A 180 -0.25 -18.37 -7.25
N VAL A 181 -0.81 -17.48 -6.41
CA VAL A 181 -2.16 -16.95 -6.59
C VAL A 181 -2.06 -15.49 -7.08
N ALA A 182 -2.48 -15.26 -8.32
CA ALA A 182 -2.54 -13.91 -8.87
C ALA A 182 -3.81 -13.20 -8.37
N ALA A 183 -3.62 -12.14 -7.59
CA ALA A 183 -4.69 -11.35 -6.98
C ALA A 183 -4.42 -9.85 -7.14
N THR A 184 -4.04 -9.45 -8.35
CA THR A 184 -3.54 -8.10 -8.70
C THR A 184 -4.60 -7.00 -8.63
N GLY A 185 -5.85 -7.36 -8.34
CA GLY A 185 -6.94 -6.39 -8.29
C GLY A 185 -7.32 -5.84 -9.68
N TYR A 186 -7.80 -4.62 -9.70
CA TYR A 186 -8.16 -3.90 -10.93
C TYR A 186 -7.63 -2.47 -10.93
N ASN A 187 -7.43 -1.92 -12.11
CA ASN A 187 -7.21 -0.49 -12.29
C ASN A 187 -8.49 0.12 -12.89
N PRO A 188 -8.96 1.26 -12.37
CA PRO A 188 -10.02 2.02 -13.04
C PRO A 188 -9.64 2.32 -14.49
N ILE A 189 -10.64 2.33 -15.37
CA ILE A 189 -10.42 2.75 -16.76
C ILE A 189 -10.04 4.24 -16.74
N ASN A 190 -9.03 4.59 -17.54
CA ASN A 190 -8.73 6.00 -17.77
C ASN A 190 -9.81 6.58 -18.70
N ILE A 191 -10.62 7.49 -18.17
CA ILE A 191 -11.75 8.11 -18.89
C ILE A 191 -11.38 9.43 -19.57
N ASP A 192 -10.14 9.92 -19.45
CA ASP A 192 -9.69 11.17 -20.10
C ASP A 192 -9.81 11.15 -21.64
N GLY A 193 -9.82 9.95 -22.23
CA GLY A 193 -9.99 9.78 -23.67
C GLY A 193 -11.44 9.66 -24.16
N TYR A 194 -12.43 9.81 -23.27
CA TYR A 194 -13.86 9.68 -23.57
C TYR A 194 -14.56 11.02 -23.38
N ASP A 195 -14.55 11.85 -24.43
CA ASP A 195 -15.08 13.21 -24.38
C ASP A 195 -16.57 13.28 -24.03
N GLU A 196 -17.33 12.22 -24.36
CA GLU A 196 -18.77 12.11 -24.06
C GLU A 196 -19.08 12.15 -22.56
N PHE A 197 -18.14 11.80 -21.68
CA PHE A 197 -18.32 11.86 -20.23
C PHE A 197 -17.96 13.22 -19.63
N ALA A 198 -17.34 14.13 -20.40
CA ALA A 198 -16.91 15.46 -19.98
C ALA A 198 -16.04 15.47 -18.67
N TYR A 199 -15.38 14.37 -18.33
CA TYR A 199 -14.62 14.21 -17.08
C TYR A 199 -13.51 15.26 -16.92
N SER A 200 -12.71 15.47 -17.95
CA SER A 200 -11.66 16.50 -17.93
C SER A 200 -12.17 17.92 -18.10
N GLN A 201 -13.45 18.10 -18.48
CA GLN A 201 -14.06 19.40 -18.78
C GLN A 201 -14.86 19.98 -17.60
N SER A 202 -15.36 19.14 -16.71
CA SER A 202 -16.16 19.56 -15.55
C SER A 202 -15.64 18.94 -14.27
N LYS A 203 -15.48 19.76 -13.23
CA LYS A 203 -15.11 19.31 -11.89
C LYS A 203 -16.23 18.55 -11.16
N ASP A 204 -17.45 18.65 -11.66
CA ASP A 204 -18.63 17.98 -11.09
C ASP A 204 -18.78 16.54 -11.61
N VAL A 205 -17.98 16.16 -12.60
CA VAL A 205 -17.93 14.80 -13.11
C VAL A 205 -16.77 14.07 -12.44
N VAL A 206 -17.10 13.03 -11.70
CA VAL A 206 -16.16 12.21 -10.95
C VAL A 206 -16.35 10.74 -11.27
N THR A 207 -15.31 9.95 -11.15
CA THR A 207 -15.40 8.49 -11.25
C THR A 207 -16.10 7.90 -10.03
N SER A 208 -16.59 6.67 -10.13
CA SER A 208 -17.20 5.97 -8.99
C SER A 208 -16.26 5.86 -7.80
N LEU A 209 -14.97 5.61 -8.04
CA LEU A 209 -13.99 5.49 -6.97
C LEU A 209 -13.67 6.85 -6.32
N GLU A 210 -13.60 7.93 -7.09
CA GLU A 210 -13.47 9.30 -6.56
C GLU A 210 -14.69 9.67 -5.72
N PHE A 211 -15.88 9.31 -6.18
CA PHE A 211 -17.11 9.53 -5.41
C PHE A 211 -17.09 8.80 -4.07
N GLU A 212 -16.65 7.53 -4.04
CA GLU A 212 -16.44 6.78 -2.81
C GLU A 212 -15.44 7.49 -1.85
N ARG A 213 -14.39 8.11 -2.41
CA ARG A 213 -13.43 8.88 -1.60
C ARG A 213 -13.99 10.19 -1.07
N ILE A 214 -14.93 10.83 -1.79
CA ILE A 214 -15.61 12.05 -1.34
C ILE A 214 -16.58 11.73 -0.19
N LEU A 215 -17.20 10.54 -0.20
CA LEU A 215 -18.14 10.10 0.84
C LEU A 215 -17.45 9.67 2.15
N LYS A 216 -16.19 9.30 2.10
CA LYS A 216 -15.41 8.75 3.23
C LYS A 216 -14.51 9.81 3.87
#